data_a1729008c73b6c12b76ba3f939a289e3
#
_entry.id   a1729008c73b6c12b76ba3f939a289e3
#
_cell.length_a   1.000
_cell.length_b   1.000
_cell.length_c   1.000
_cell.angle_alpha   90.00
_cell.angle_beta   90.00
_cell.angle_gamma   90.00
#
_symmetry.space_group_name_H-M   'P 1'
#
loop_
_entity.id
_entity.type
_entity.pdbx_description
1 polymer ?
#
loop_
_entity_poly.entity_id
_entity_poly.type
_entity_poly.pdbx_seq_one_letter_code
_entity_poly.pdbx_strand_id
1 'polypeptide(L)'
;MEFLIIIGLIIFNGILAMSEIAMVSARKSRLETEAKSGNKSARRALKLANEPDRFLSTIQIGITLIGILTGLYSGQALAGDLAVWVEKIEVLRPHALLVSKTLIVIVVTYLTLIFGELVPKRIGMVAAERMAKLIAAPMDVLSRVASPFVWLLSASTACMMKLLGLNKSGENKITEEEIKAIIQESTAEGEIQEVEQDIVERVFNLGDRDLGSIMTHRSDLVWLNVRDSNEALRETVNTHLHTIYPVAETKLDNMVGVVFLKDLFGRMDAPDFNLKAVVRPPQYFPQNQSVYNAMEQLKQGHIKYGLVTDEFGSIEGIVTLQDILKALIGDLPELGEEPDIVQREDGTYLVDGQCSFYDFLAYFDMECLYAHHYYNTLSGLLLKILEHIPQTGEKLTWYNFQFEIVDMDGARIDKVLVRINREGE
;
A
#
# COMPACT_ATOMS: atom_id res chain seq x y z
N MET A 1 21.19 -45.62 -32.68
CA MET A 1 19.77 -45.27 -32.40
C MET A 1 19.60 -44.75 -30.97
N GLU A 2 20.20 -45.42 -30.01
CA GLU A 2 20.10 -45.13 -28.56
C GLU A 2 20.62 -43.70 -28.16
N PHE A 3 21.71 -43.25 -28.81
CA PHE A 3 22.23 -41.87 -28.60
C PHE A 3 21.23 -40.77 -29.00
N LEU A 4 20.45 -41.00 -30.06
CA LEU A 4 19.39 -40.06 -30.48
C LEU A 4 18.24 -40.01 -29.49
N ILE A 5 17.93 -41.12 -28.81
CA ILE A 5 16.90 -41.21 -27.78
C ILE A 5 17.35 -40.38 -26.55
N ILE A 6 18.60 -40.50 -26.13
CA ILE A 6 19.16 -39.77 -25.01
C ILE A 6 19.15 -38.29 -25.27
N ILE A 7 19.58 -37.83 -26.47
CA ILE A 7 19.51 -36.42 -26.88
C ILE A 7 18.06 -35.93 -26.87
N GLY A 8 17.15 -36.75 -27.42
CA GLY A 8 15.72 -36.38 -27.41
C GLY A 8 15.15 -36.22 -26.00
N LEU A 9 15.53 -37.12 -25.07
CA LEU A 9 15.13 -37.02 -23.67
C LEU A 9 15.71 -35.77 -22.99
N ILE A 10 17.00 -35.47 -23.24
CA ILE A 10 17.65 -34.26 -22.70
C ILE A 10 16.93 -32.98 -23.20
N ILE A 11 16.65 -32.89 -24.51
CA ILE A 11 15.95 -31.75 -25.09
C ILE A 11 14.53 -31.64 -24.51
N PHE A 12 13.82 -32.76 -24.38
CA PHE A 12 12.46 -32.75 -23.82
C PHE A 12 12.46 -32.33 -22.35
N ASN A 13 13.45 -32.79 -21.57
CA ASN A 13 13.67 -32.31 -20.21
C ASN A 13 13.90 -30.78 -20.16
N GLY A 14 14.71 -30.28 -21.10
CA GLY A 14 14.96 -28.84 -21.24
C GLY A 14 13.70 -28.02 -21.53
N ILE A 15 12.81 -28.54 -22.38
CA ILE A 15 11.51 -27.90 -22.65
C ILE A 15 10.67 -27.84 -21.37
N LEU A 16 10.62 -28.91 -20.59
CA LEU A 16 9.87 -28.92 -19.32
C LEU A 16 10.48 -27.96 -18.30
N ALA A 17 11.80 -27.95 -18.13
CA ALA A 17 12.50 -27.07 -17.23
C ALA A 17 12.36 -25.58 -17.62
N MET A 18 12.40 -25.29 -18.90
CA MET A 18 12.12 -23.96 -19.45
C MET A 18 10.67 -23.54 -19.16
N SER A 19 9.72 -24.48 -19.32
CA SER A 19 8.29 -24.25 -19.09
C SER A 19 8.00 -23.90 -17.65
N GLU A 20 8.63 -24.58 -16.72
CA GLU A 20 8.52 -24.34 -15.27
C GLU A 20 8.84 -22.89 -14.95
N ILE A 21 10.06 -22.48 -15.29
CA ILE A 21 10.55 -21.14 -14.97
C ILE A 21 9.82 -20.05 -15.76
N ALA A 22 9.52 -20.27 -17.03
CA ALA A 22 8.81 -19.29 -17.84
C ALA A 22 7.42 -18.98 -17.27
N MET A 23 6.70 -19.98 -16.75
CA MET A 23 5.37 -19.79 -16.21
C MET A 23 5.41 -19.10 -14.82
N VAL A 24 6.41 -19.40 -14.00
CA VAL A 24 6.60 -18.79 -12.69
C VAL A 24 7.07 -17.33 -12.82
N SER A 25 7.97 -17.06 -13.78
CA SER A 25 8.55 -15.72 -13.98
C SER A 25 7.70 -14.79 -14.85
N ALA A 26 6.70 -15.30 -15.56
CA ALA A 26 5.84 -14.48 -16.41
C ALA A 26 4.94 -13.55 -15.57
N ARG A 27 4.93 -12.27 -15.89
CA ARG A 27 4.06 -11.29 -15.25
C ARG A 27 2.59 -11.56 -15.60
N LYS A 28 1.80 -11.98 -14.60
CA LYS A 28 0.37 -12.29 -14.80
C LYS A 28 -0.41 -11.13 -15.39
N SER A 29 -0.13 -9.90 -14.96
CA SER A 29 -0.75 -8.69 -15.50
C SER A 29 -0.55 -8.50 -16.99
N ARG A 30 0.65 -8.79 -17.52
CA ARG A 30 0.91 -8.75 -18.97
C ARG A 30 0.14 -9.83 -19.73
N LEU A 31 0.14 -11.06 -19.22
CA LEU A 31 -0.64 -12.15 -19.83
C LEU A 31 -2.14 -11.84 -19.82
N GLU A 32 -2.63 -11.20 -18.78
CA GLU A 32 -4.03 -10.79 -18.67
C GLU A 32 -4.40 -9.70 -19.69
N THR A 33 -3.55 -8.69 -19.86
CA THR A 33 -3.75 -7.62 -20.84
C THR A 33 -3.78 -8.20 -22.27
N GLU A 34 -2.85 -9.10 -22.61
CA GLU A 34 -2.82 -9.76 -23.90
C GLU A 34 -4.01 -10.73 -24.11
N ALA A 35 -4.45 -11.40 -23.06
CA ALA A 35 -5.63 -12.28 -23.12
C ALA A 35 -6.92 -11.48 -23.37
N LYS A 36 -7.06 -10.29 -22.75
CA LYS A 36 -8.16 -9.34 -22.99
C LYS A 36 -8.14 -8.78 -24.43
N SER A 37 -6.96 -8.62 -25.02
CA SER A 37 -6.80 -8.21 -26.44
C SER A 37 -7.06 -9.33 -27.47
N GLY A 38 -7.47 -10.53 -27.03
CA GLY A 38 -7.87 -11.64 -27.89
C GLY A 38 -6.79 -12.69 -28.18
N ASN A 39 -5.61 -12.61 -27.55
CA ASN A 39 -4.53 -13.59 -27.75
C ASN A 39 -4.87 -14.92 -27.06
N LYS A 40 -5.17 -15.95 -27.88
CA LYS A 40 -5.55 -17.29 -27.39
C LYS A 40 -4.41 -17.98 -26.62
N SER A 41 -3.15 -17.77 -27.01
CA SER A 41 -1.98 -18.36 -26.33
C SER A 41 -1.77 -17.73 -24.95
N ALA A 42 -1.92 -16.40 -24.83
CA ALA A 42 -1.86 -15.69 -23.55
C ALA A 42 -2.98 -16.15 -22.62
N ARG A 43 -4.20 -16.36 -23.14
CA ARG A 43 -5.33 -16.87 -22.34
C ARG A 43 -5.07 -18.28 -21.78
N ARG A 44 -4.43 -19.16 -22.56
CA ARG A 44 -4.04 -20.50 -22.08
C ARG A 44 -2.91 -20.42 -21.05
N ALA A 45 -1.90 -19.58 -21.30
CA ALA A 45 -0.82 -19.37 -20.36
C ALA A 45 -1.35 -18.82 -19.02
N LEU A 46 -2.24 -17.82 -19.07
CA LEU A 46 -2.88 -17.26 -17.88
C LEU A 46 -3.67 -18.30 -17.09
N LYS A 47 -4.40 -19.20 -17.79
CA LYS A 47 -5.12 -20.30 -17.14
C LYS A 47 -4.17 -21.22 -16.35
N LEU A 48 -3.04 -21.61 -16.98
CA LEU A 48 -2.03 -22.45 -16.32
C LEU A 48 -1.35 -21.71 -15.15
N ALA A 49 -1.08 -20.42 -15.30
CA ALA A 49 -0.48 -19.58 -14.26
C ALA A 49 -1.43 -19.35 -13.05
N ASN A 50 -2.73 -19.51 -13.24
CA ASN A 50 -3.73 -19.42 -12.17
C ASN A 50 -3.97 -20.75 -11.45
N GLU A 51 -3.48 -21.88 -12.02
CA GLU A 51 -3.50 -23.20 -11.40
C GLU A 51 -2.06 -23.71 -11.18
N PRO A 52 -1.20 -22.98 -10.39
CA PRO A 52 0.24 -23.25 -10.30
C PRO A 52 0.54 -24.64 -9.76
N ASP A 53 -0.17 -25.11 -8.75
CA ASP A 53 0.07 -26.40 -8.12
C ASP A 53 -0.10 -27.56 -9.10
N ARG A 54 -1.15 -27.51 -9.90
CA ARG A 54 -1.43 -28.52 -10.92
C ARG A 54 -0.38 -28.51 -12.03
N PHE A 55 0.01 -27.32 -12.47
CA PHE A 55 1.00 -27.14 -13.51
C PHE A 55 2.39 -27.60 -13.06
N LEU A 56 2.85 -27.14 -11.89
CA LEU A 56 4.15 -27.51 -11.33
C LEU A 56 4.24 -29.01 -11.06
N SER A 57 3.20 -29.61 -10.48
CA SER A 57 3.16 -31.07 -10.26
C SER A 57 3.24 -31.85 -11.56
N THR A 58 2.57 -31.37 -12.62
CA THR A 58 2.65 -32.00 -13.95
C THR A 58 4.07 -32.00 -14.50
N ILE A 59 4.75 -30.85 -14.45
CA ILE A 59 6.13 -30.71 -14.92
C ILE A 59 7.08 -31.56 -14.09
N GLN A 60 6.92 -31.55 -12.76
CA GLN A 60 7.77 -32.33 -11.87
C GLN A 60 7.69 -33.83 -12.15
N ILE A 61 6.49 -34.35 -12.40
CA ILE A 61 6.31 -35.73 -12.85
C ILE A 61 7.08 -36.00 -14.15
N GLY A 62 6.95 -35.07 -15.12
CA GLY A 62 7.63 -35.15 -16.41
C GLY A 62 9.15 -35.19 -16.29
N ILE A 63 9.72 -34.22 -15.56
CA ILE A 63 11.17 -34.10 -15.33
C ILE A 63 11.71 -35.35 -14.64
N THR A 64 11.02 -35.79 -13.58
CA THR A 64 11.43 -36.98 -12.83
C THR A 64 11.41 -38.24 -13.71
N LEU A 65 10.33 -38.44 -14.48
CA LEU A 65 10.21 -39.58 -15.37
C LEU A 65 11.30 -39.60 -16.44
N ILE A 66 11.54 -38.41 -17.07
CA ILE A 66 12.60 -38.31 -18.09
C ILE A 66 13.97 -38.51 -17.49
N GLY A 67 14.24 -38.00 -16.30
CA GLY A 67 15.50 -38.20 -15.58
C GLY A 67 15.78 -39.67 -15.33
N ILE A 68 14.77 -40.45 -14.86
CA ILE A 68 14.87 -41.90 -14.64
C ILE A 68 15.12 -42.63 -15.97
N LEU A 69 14.35 -42.29 -17.01
CA LEU A 69 14.52 -42.88 -18.35
C LEU A 69 15.90 -42.58 -18.92
N THR A 70 16.38 -41.36 -18.84
CA THR A 70 17.71 -40.96 -19.31
C THR A 70 18.80 -41.75 -18.59
N GLY A 71 18.70 -41.88 -17.26
CA GLY A 71 19.66 -42.63 -16.47
C GLY A 71 19.67 -44.13 -16.82
N LEU A 72 18.48 -44.71 -17.02
CA LEU A 72 18.32 -46.13 -17.36
C LEU A 72 18.87 -46.47 -18.77
N TYR A 73 18.52 -45.64 -19.76
CA TYR A 73 18.99 -45.82 -21.14
C TYR A 73 20.49 -45.55 -21.29
N SER A 74 21.03 -44.48 -20.66
CA SER A 74 22.45 -44.13 -20.77
C SER A 74 23.36 -45.23 -20.18
N GLY A 75 22.96 -45.82 -19.05
CA GLY A 75 23.76 -46.84 -18.36
C GLY A 75 23.81 -48.20 -19.06
N GLN A 76 22.78 -48.51 -19.86
CA GLN A 76 22.72 -49.79 -20.59
C GLN A 76 23.28 -49.69 -22.01
N ALA A 77 22.94 -48.60 -22.72
CA ALA A 77 23.17 -48.48 -24.14
C ALA A 77 24.62 -48.11 -24.48
N LEU A 78 25.20 -47.14 -23.77
CA LEU A 78 26.50 -46.56 -24.11
C LEU A 78 27.69 -47.22 -23.36
N ALA A 79 27.42 -47.94 -22.23
CA ALA A 79 28.47 -48.50 -21.42
C ALA A 79 29.19 -49.67 -22.09
N GLY A 80 28.46 -50.47 -22.89
CA GLY A 80 29.04 -51.60 -23.62
C GLY A 80 30.05 -51.15 -24.68
N ASP A 81 29.68 -50.16 -25.48
CA ASP A 81 30.55 -49.64 -26.55
C ASP A 81 31.81 -48.97 -25.98
N LEU A 82 31.66 -48.23 -24.87
CA LEU A 82 32.81 -47.59 -24.22
C LEU A 82 33.71 -48.61 -23.50
N ALA A 83 33.14 -49.68 -22.94
CA ALA A 83 33.92 -50.74 -22.27
C ALA A 83 34.91 -51.41 -23.20
N VAL A 84 34.58 -51.64 -24.49
CA VAL A 84 35.48 -52.16 -25.51
C VAL A 84 36.70 -51.27 -25.72
N TRP A 85 36.54 -49.98 -25.57
CA TRP A 85 37.67 -49.01 -25.64
C TRP A 85 38.50 -48.98 -24.38
N VAL A 86 37.88 -49.07 -23.21
CA VAL A 86 38.52 -49.08 -21.89
C VAL A 86 39.32 -50.36 -21.66
N GLU A 87 38.85 -51.51 -22.18
CA GLU A 87 39.54 -52.83 -22.13
C GLU A 87 40.89 -52.81 -22.80
N LYS A 88 41.18 -51.90 -23.73
CA LYS A 88 42.49 -51.73 -24.39
C LYS A 88 43.53 -51.22 -23.43
N ILE A 89 43.17 -50.65 -22.29
CA ILE A 89 44.05 -50.13 -21.25
C ILE A 89 44.27 -51.28 -20.24
N GLU A 90 45.45 -51.90 -20.22
CA GLU A 90 45.69 -53.12 -19.39
C GLU A 90 45.37 -52.93 -17.91
N VAL A 91 45.68 -51.74 -17.33
CA VAL A 91 45.38 -51.42 -15.92
C VAL A 91 43.91 -51.38 -15.60
N LEU A 92 43.05 -50.97 -16.53
CA LEU A 92 41.61 -50.81 -16.36
C LEU A 92 40.77 -52.00 -16.82
N ARG A 93 41.40 -52.96 -17.49
CA ARG A 93 40.74 -54.13 -18.08
C ARG A 93 39.85 -54.92 -17.08
N PRO A 94 40.26 -55.20 -15.82
CA PRO A 94 39.43 -55.90 -14.86
C PRO A 94 38.15 -55.15 -14.45
N HIS A 95 38.15 -53.81 -14.60
CA HIS A 95 37.06 -52.93 -14.18
C HIS A 95 36.48 -52.13 -15.35
N ALA A 96 36.75 -52.49 -16.59
CA ALA A 96 36.39 -51.75 -17.79
C ALA A 96 34.91 -51.38 -17.87
N LEU A 97 34.03 -52.30 -17.54
CA LEU A 97 32.58 -52.08 -17.56
C LEU A 97 32.13 -51.07 -16.47
N LEU A 98 32.72 -51.19 -15.26
CA LEU A 98 32.39 -50.27 -14.14
C LEU A 98 32.89 -48.86 -14.45
N VAL A 99 34.10 -48.72 -14.90
CA VAL A 99 34.70 -47.40 -15.30
C VAL A 99 33.87 -46.76 -16.41
N SER A 100 33.53 -47.54 -17.45
CA SER A 100 32.72 -47.05 -18.56
C SER A 100 31.34 -46.58 -18.14
N LYS A 101 30.64 -47.35 -17.29
CA LYS A 101 29.36 -46.93 -16.72
C LYS A 101 29.47 -45.65 -15.93
N THR A 102 30.47 -45.55 -15.05
CA THR A 102 30.68 -44.37 -14.25
C THR A 102 30.97 -43.11 -15.10
N LEU A 103 31.85 -43.25 -16.13
CA LEU A 103 32.22 -42.18 -17.02
C LEU A 103 31.01 -41.67 -17.83
N ILE A 104 30.20 -42.62 -18.37
CA ILE A 104 29.01 -42.27 -19.13
C ILE A 104 27.98 -41.57 -18.25
N VAL A 105 27.74 -42.05 -17.03
CA VAL A 105 26.85 -41.38 -16.08
C VAL A 105 27.31 -39.94 -15.81
N ILE A 106 28.61 -39.73 -15.58
CA ILE A 106 29.15 -38.38 -15.37
C ILE A 106 28.91 -37.48 -16.59
N VAL A 107 29.26 -37.96 -17.80
CA VAL A 107 29.12 -37.18 -19.03
C VAL A 107 27.64 -36.86 -19.34
N VAL A 108 26.77 -37.88 -19.25
CA VAL A 108 25.34 -37.69 -19.53
C VAL A 108 24.70 -36.79 -18.49
N THR A 109 25.06 -36.96 -17.21
CA THR A 109 24.57 -36.06 -16.15
C THR A 109 25.00 -34.62 -16.42
N TYR A 110 26.27 -34.36 -16.79
CA TYR A 110 26.77 -33.06 -17.14
C TYR A 110 26.01 -32.43 -18.34
N LEU A 111 25.81 -33.20 -19.39
CA LEU A 111 25.03 -32.73 -20.56
C LEU A 111 23.57 -32.47 -20.23
N THR A 112 22.97 -33.33 -19.40
CA THR A 112 21.58 -33.16 -18.94
C THR A 112 21.43 -31.91 -18.06
N LEU A 113 22.36 -31.66 -17.16
CA LEU A 113 22.34 -30.43 -16.35
C LEU A 113 22.46 -29.17 -17.20
N ILE A 114 23.38 -29.15 -18.17
CA ILE A 114 23.55 -27.95 -19.01
C ILE A 114 22.38 -27.76 -19.98
N PHE A 115 22.13 -28.77 -20.85
CA PHE A 115 21.18 -28.67 -21.96
C PHE A 115 19.75 -29.04 -21.57
N GLY A 116 19.58 -29.86 -20.55
CA GLY A 116 18.28 -30.29 -20.06
C GLY A 116 17.75 -29.45 -18.89
N GLU A 117 18.56 -28.58 -18.27
CA GLU A 117 18.09 -27.81 -17.11
C GLU A 117 18.59 -26.37 -17.08
N LEU A 118 19.91 -26.10 -16.95
CA LEU A 118 20.43 -24.76 -16.68
C LEU A 118 20.20 -23.77 -17.82
N VAL A 119 20.58 -24.13 -19.06
CA VAL A 119 20.40 -23.25 -20.22
C VAL A 119 18.92 -23.02 -20.53
N PRO A 120 18.04 -24.05 -20.57
CA PRO A 120 16.62 -23.86 -20.79
C PRO A 120 15.96 -22.99 -19.69
N LYS A 121 16.28 -23.19 -18.42
CA LYS A 121 15.77 -22.35 -17.31
C LYS A 121 16.18 -20.88 -17.50
N ARG A 122 17.40 -20.62 -17.92
CA ARG A 122 17.86 -19.25 -18.16
C ARG A 122 17.12 -18.58 -19.34
N ILE A 123 16.87 -19.35 -20.42
CA ILE A 123 16.03 -18.88 -21.53
C ILE A 123 14.60 -18.59 -21.05
N GLY A 124 14.04 -19.46 -20.22
CA GLY A 124 12.72 -19.29 -19.63
C GLY A 124 12.57 -18.03 -18.79
N MET A 125 13.61 -17.66 -18.01
CA MET A 125 13.62 -16.41 -17.22
C MET A 125 13.71 -15.17 -18.11
N VAL A 126 14.63 -15.15 -19.08
CA VAL A 126 14.88 -13.96 -19.92
C VAL A 126 13.70 -13.65 -20.87
N ALA A 127 13.00 -14.67 -21.34
CA ALA A 127 11.92 -14.52 -22.30
C ALA A 127 10.59 -15.11 -21.76
N ALA A 128 10.30 -14.88 -20.47
CA ALA A 128 9.26 -15.56 -19.73
C ALA A 128 7.89 -15.55 -20.44
N GLU A 129 7.37 -14.37 -20.81
CA GLU A 129 6.04 -14.26 -21.42
C GLU A 129 5.97 -14.92 -22.81
N ARG A 130 7.06 -14.84 -23.59
CA ARG A 130 7.09 -15.48 -24.94
C ARG A 130 7.10 -16.98 -24.82
N MET A 131 7.94 -17.52 -23.92
CA MET A 131 8.04 -18.96 -23.69
C MET A 131 6.76 -19.50 -23.06
N ALA A 132 6.20 -18.84 -22.05
CA ALA A 132 4.93 -19.22 -21.45
C ALA A 132 3.81 -19.35 -22.50
N LYS A 133 3.68 -18.39 -23.43
CA LYS A 133 2.69 -18.45 -24.52
C LYS A 133 2.97 -19.57 -25.52
N LEU A 134 4.23 -19.82 -25.86
CA LEU A 134 4.62 -20.85 -26.81
C LEU A 134 4.30 -22.25 -26.31
N ILE A 135 4.60 -22.49 -25.02
CA ILE A 135 4.46 -23.81 -24.39
C ILE A 135 3.07 -24.06 -23.79
N ALA A 136 2.22 -23.02 -23.65
CA ALA A 136 0.91 -23.15 -23.01
C ALA A 136 0.02 -24.22 -23.64
N ALA A 137 0.02 -24.35 -24.96
CA ALA A 137 -0.80 -25.35 -25.65
C ALA A 137 -0.34 -26.81 -25.40
N PRO A 138 0.94 -27.18 -25.61
CA PRO A 138 1.41 -28.52 -25.29
C PRO A 138 1.32 -28.84 -23.81
N MET A 139 1.55 -27.87 -22.91
CA MET A 139 1.45 -28.08 -21.47
C MET A 139 0.01 -28.29 -21.00
N ASP A 140 -0.98 -27.63 -21.59
CA ASP A 140 -2.40 -27.90 -21.29
C ASP A 140 -2.79 -29.35 -21.63
N VAL A 141 -2.28 -29.87 -22.73
CA VAL A 141 -2.48 -31.29 -23.11
C VAL A 141 -1.77 -32.23 -22.13
N LEU A 142 -0.50 -31.95 -21.82
CA LEU A 142 0.27 -32.77 -20.90
C LEU A 142 -0.36 -32.79 -19.49
N SER A 143 -0.84 -31.64 -19.02
CA SER A 143 -1.51 -31.51 -17.71
C SER A 143 -2.81 -32.33 -17.65
N ARG A 144 -3.56 -32.43 -18.76
CA ARG A 144 -4.76 -33.29 -18.82
C ARG A 144 -4.40 -34.78 -18.74
N VAL A 145 -3.38 -35.18 -19.48
CA VAL A 145 -2.91 -36.61 -19.48
C VAL A 145 -2.35 -36.96 -18.10
N ALA A 146 -1.57 -36.07 -17.47
CA ALA A 146 -0.99 -36.31 -16.17
C ALA A 146 -2.00 -36.16 -14.99
N SER A 147 -3.22 -35.64 -15.26
CA SER A 147 -4.23 -35.31 -14.23
C SER A 147 -4.47 -36.43 -13.18
N PRO A 148 -4.60 -37.71 -13.53
CA PRO A 148 -4.82 -38.74 -12.51
C PRO A 148 -3.62 -38.92 -11.57
N PHE A 149 -2.39 -38.77 -12.09
CA PHE A 149 -1.18 -38.83 -11.27
C PHE A 149 -1.04 -37.57 -10.39
N VAL A 150 -1.34 -36.40 -10.94
CA VAL A 150 -1.36 -35.12 -10.19
C VAL A 150 -2.36 -35.18 -9.04
N TRP A 151 -3.57 -35.73 -9.29
CA TRP A 151 -4.58 -35.90 -8.24
C TRP A 151 -4.06 -36.81 -7.11
N LEU A 152 -3.42 -37.95 -7.46
CA LEU A 152 -2.86 -38.86 -6.46
C LEU A 152 -1.78 -38.17 -5.61
N LEU A 153 -0.86 -37.44 -6.25
CA LEU A 153 0.20 -36.71 -5.55
C LEU A 153 -0.38 -35.58 -4.65
N SER A 154 -1.34 -34.80 -5.16
CA SER A 154 -2.00 -33.76 -4.39
C SER A 154 -2.73 -34.32 -3.17
N ALA A 155 -3.44 -35.45 -3.32
CA ALA A 155 -4.09 -36.13 -2.20
C ALA A 155 -3.10 -36.59 -1.15
N SER A 156 -1.97 -37.19 -1.60
CA SER A 156 -0.90 -37.66 -0.72
C SER A 156 -0.22 -36.52 0.02
N THR A 157 0.07 -35.40 -0.68
CA THR A 157 0.66 -34.18 -0.09
C THR A 157 -0.29 -33.57 0.91
N ALA A 158 -1.58 -33.41 0.58
CA ALA A 158 -2.59 -32.87 1.49
C ALA A 158 -2.73 -33.72 2.77
N CYS A 159 -2.67 -35.07 2.65
CA CYS A 159 -2.65 -35.96 3.80
C CYS A 159 -1.43 -35.71 4.69
N MET A 160 -0.25 -35.56 4.10
CA MET A 160 1.00 -35.28 4.81
C MET A 160 0.99 -33.91 5.51
N MET A 161 0.51 -32.85 4.81
CA MET A 161 0.36 -31.49 5.38
C MET A 161 -0.60 -31.50 6.56
N LYS A 162 -1.71 -32.25 6.47
CA LYS A 162 -2.65 -32.41 7.58
C LYS A 162 -2.01 -33.16 8.77
N LEU A 163 -1.19 -34.16 8.52
CA LEU A 163 -0.48 -34.90 9.57
C LEU A 163 0.54 -34.01 10.30
N LEU A 164 1.20 -33.10 9.56
CA LEU A 164 2.17 -32.12 10.10
C LEU A 164 1.53 -30.89 10.74
N GLY A 165 0.20 -30.77 10.74
CA GLY A 165 -0.51 -29.62 11.31
C GLY A 165 -0.37 -28.31 10.53
N LEU A 166 0.15 -28.34 9.30
CA LEU A 166 0.44 -27.17 8.45
C LEU A 166 -0.75 -26.75 7.58
N ASN A 167 -1.97 -27.00 8.02
CA ASN A 167 -3.20 -26.83 7.24
C ASN A 167 -3.74 -25.38 7.26
N LYS A 168 -2.89 -24.38 7.22
CA LYS A 168 -3.30 -22.97 7.07
C LYS A 168 -3.02 -22.50 5.64
N SER A 169 -4.00 -22.66 4.78
CA SER A 169 -4.17 -21.78 3.63
C SER A 169 -4.60 -20.40 4.17
N GLY A 170 -3.67 -19.59 4.62
CA GLY A 170 -3.89 -18.16 4.72
C GLY A 170 -4.09 -17.70 3.28
N GLU A 171 -5.30 -17.28 2.90
CA GLU A 171 -5.46 -16.42 1.74
C GLU A 171 -4.48 -15.26 1.94
N ASN A 172 -3.49 -15.15 1.08
CA ASN A 172 -2.64 -13.97 0.99
C ASN A 172 -3.54 -12.80 0.54
N LYS A 173 -4.27 -12.22 1.49
CA LYS A 173 -4.91 -10.94 1.27
C LYS A 173 -3.78 -9.92 1.23
N ILE A 174 -3.67 -9.24 0.11
CA ILE A 174 -2.76 -8.11 -0.01
C ILE A 174 -3.18 -7.11 1.07
N THR A 175 -2.27 -6.79 1.97
CA THR A 175 -2.50 -5.82 3.04
C THR A 175 -2.20 -4.42 2.56
N GLU A 176 -2.63 -3.42 3.30
CA GLU A 176 -2.35 -2.02 3.00
C GLU A 176 -0.84 -1.76 3.03
N GLU A 177 -0.13 -2.37 3.99
CA GLU A 177 1.31 -2.27 4.12
C GLU A 177 2.04 -2.83 2.88
N GLU A 178 1.54 -3.94 2.31
CA GLU A 178 2.09 -4.49 1.07
C GLU A 178 1.88 -3.53 -0.12
N ILE A 179 0.73 -2.85 -0.18
CA ILE A 179 0.47 -1.85 -1.23
C ILE A 179 1.40 -0.65 -1.07
N LYS A 180 1.56 -0.12 0.16
CA LYS A 180 2.48 0.97 0.47
C LYS A 180 3.93 0.61 0.09
N ALA A 181 4.38 -0.59 0.44
CA ALA A 181 5.71 -1.08 0.07
C ALA A 181 5.93 -1.16 -1.45
N ILE A 182 4.93 -1.61 -2.22
CA ILE A 182 5.01 -1.67 -3.68
C ILE A 182 5.10 -0.26 -4.29
N ILE A 183 4.35 0.71 -3.75
CA ILE A 183 4.39 2.11 -4.21
C ILE A 183 5.76 2.71 -3.91
N GLN A 184 6.29 2.52 -2.71
CA GLN A 184 7.60 3.01 -2.30
C GLN A 184 8.74 2.40 -3.16
N GLU A 185 8.69 1.11 -3.46
CA GLU A 185 9.64 0.46 -4.39
C GLU A 185 9.55 1.09 -5.79
N SER A 186 8.32 1.31 -6.30
CA SER A 186 8.10 1.90 -7.62
C SER A 186 8.56 3.37 -7.68
N THR A 187 8.48 4.12 -6.57
CA THR A 187 9.01 5.49 -6.46
C THR A 187 10.54 5.47 -6.49
N ALA A 188 11.17 4.55 -5.74
CA ALA A 188 12.63 4.39 -5.76
C ALA A 188 13.17 3.98 -7.14
N GLU A 189 12.38 3.25 -7.95
CA GLU A 189 12.69 2.90 -9.35
C GLU A 189 12.40 4.04 -10.34
N GLY A 190 11.75 5.13 -9.89
CA GLY A 190 11.41 6.30 -10.73
C GLY A 190 10.18 6.11 -11.62
N GLU A 191 9.39 5.07 -11.41
CA GLU A 191 8.14 4.80 -12.15
C GLU A 191 6.96 5.63 -11.60
N ILE A 192 7.02 6.00 -10.31
CA ILE A 192 6.05 6.85 -9.59
C ILE A 192 6.81 8.07 -9.08
N GLN A 193 6.17 9.25 -9.09
CA GLN A 193 6.75 10.47 -8.53
C GLN A 193 6.53 10.51 -7.00
N GLU A 194 7.42 11.18 -6.26
CA GLU A 194 7.28 11.36 -4.80
C GLU A 194 5.93 11.98 -4.42
N VAL A 195 5.48 12.99 -5.18
CA VAL A 195 4.18 13.64 -4.96
C VAL A 195 3.00 12.66 -5.14
N GLU A 196 3.10 11.72 -6.07
CA GLU A 196 2.07 10.70 -6.29
C GLU A 196 2.04 9.69 -5.14
N GLN A 197 3.21 9.31 -4.61
CA GLN A 197 3.34 8.47 -3.43
C GLN A 197 2.69 9.14 -2.22
N ASP A 198 3.05 10.40 -1.93
CA ASP A 198 2.51 11.17 -0.81
C ASP A 198 0.98 11.26 -0.84
N ILE A 199 0.41 11.52 -2.02
CA ILE A 199 -1.05 11.56 -2.19
C ILE A 199 -1.68 10.19 -1.87
N VAL A 200 -1.09 9.10 -2.34
CA VAL A 200 -1.63 7.75 -2.08
C VAL A 200 -1.54 7.40 -0.60
N GLU A 201 -0.45 7.73 0.07
CA GLU A 201 -0.29 7.54 1.52
C GLU A 201 -1.33 8.34 2.30
N ARG A 202 -1.56 9.61 1.94
CA ARG A 202 -2.63 10.45 2.53
C ARG A 202 -4.02 9.87 2.30
N VAL A 203 -4.29 9.27 1.13
CA VAL A 203 -5.57 8.61 0.85
C VAL A 203 -5.80 7.44 1.82
N PHE A 204 -4.81 6.59 2.06
CA PHE A 204 -4.95 5.48 3.01
C PHE A 204 -5.15 6.01 4.44
N ASN A 205 -4.32 6.93 4.86
CA ASN A 205 -4.36 7.48 6.21
C ASN A 205 -5.67 8.23 6.51
N LEU A 206 -6.26 8.90 5.51
CA LEU A 206 -7.55 9.58 5.66
C LEU A 206 -8.70 8.60 5.98
N GLY A 207 -8.55 7.33 5.61
CA GLY A 207 -9.53 6.28 5.93
C GLY A 207 -9.70 6.06 7.44
N ASP A 208 -8.64 6.27 8.20
CA ASP A 208 -8.58 6.07 9.66
C ASP A 208 -8.85 7.36 10.46
N ARG A 209 -8.99 8.51 9.77
CA ARG A 209 -9.24 9.82 10.40
C ARG A 209 -10.73 10.08 10.59
N ASP A 210 -11.06 10.73 11.69
CA ASP A 210 -12.38 11.30 11.97
C ASP A 210 -12.44 12.81 11.70
N LEU A 211 -13.65 13.36 11.74
CA LEU A 211 -13.86 14.78 11.49
C LEU A 211 -13.19 15.68 12.53
N GLY A 212 -13.05 15.21 13.76
CA GLY A 212 -12.37 15.96 14.82
C GLY A 212 -10.91 16.25 14.51
N SER A 213 -10.28 15.41 13.66
CA SER A 213 -8.86 15.57 13.28
C SER A 213 -8.60 16.53 12.13
N ILE A 214 -9.65 16.95 11.39
CA ILE A 214 -9.52 17.80 10.20
C ILE A 214 -10.38 19.08 10.26
N MET A 215 -11.26 19.19 11.27
CA MET A 215 -12.15 20.34 11.41
C MET A 215 -11.40 21.60 11.85
N THR A 216 -11.92 22.77 11.49
CA THR A 216 -11.58 24.01 12.18
C THR A 216 -12.25 23.99 13.55
N HIS A 217 -11.44 24.02 14.63
CA HIS A 217 -11.93 23.90 16.00
C HIS A 217 -12.74 25.13 16.41
N ARG A 218 -13.66 24.96 17.36
CA ARG A 218 -14.55 26.05 17.88
C ARG A 218 -13.84 27.28 18.39
N SER A 219 -12.62 27.14 18.90
CA SER A 219 -11.79 28.27 19.37
C SER A 219 -11.38 29.21 18.25
N ASP A 220 -11.18 28.67 17.05
CA ASP A 220 -10.68 29.40 15.89
C ASP A 220 -11.81 29.77 14.92
N LEU A 221 -13.04 29.42 15.31
CA LEU A 221 -14.21 29.57 14.48
C LEU A 221 -14.75 30.99 14.57
N VAL A 222 -14.69 31.73 13.46
CA VAL A 222 -15.34 33.03 13.34
C VAL A 222 -16.83 32.85 13.05
N TRP A 223 -17.69 33.33 13.94
CA TRP A 223 -19.12 33.21 13.83
C TRP A 223 -19.83 34.56 13.98
N LEU A 224 -21.05 34.67 13.47
CA LEU A 224 -21.85 35.91 13.51
C LEU A 224 -22.98 35.77 14.54
N ASN A 225 -23.10 36.77 15.41
CA ASN A 225 -24.21 36.81 16.35
C ASN A 225 -25.42 37.49 15.73
N VAL A 226 -26.57 36.83 15.74
CA VAL A 226 -27.82 37.34 15.19
C VAL A 226 -28.27 38.66 15.84
N ARG A 227 -27.80 38.96 17.06
CA ARG A 227 -28.17 40.14 17.82
C ARG A 227 -27.26 41.33 17.57
N ASP A 228 -26.19 41.15 16.83
CA ASP A 228 -25.23 42.22 16.54
C ASP A 228 -25.81 43.22 15.54
N SER A 229 -25.31 44.46 15.59
CA SER A 229 -25.69 45.48 14.62
C SER A 229 -25.07 45.18 13.24
N ASN A 230 -25.66 45.70 12.18
CA ASN A 230 -25.17 45.53 10.82
C ASN A 230 -23.72 46.05 10.66
N GLU A 231 -23.35 47.09 11.43
CA GLU A 231 -21.99 47.64 11.47
C GLU A 231 -20.99 46.60 12.07
N ALA A 232 -21.36 46.03 13.22
CA ALA A 232 -20.52 45.01 13.89
C ALA A 232 -20.36 43.75 13.03
N LEU A 233 -21.45 43.27 12.41
CA LEU A 233 -21.40 42.13 11.47
C LEU A 233 -20.47 42.41 10.30
N ARG A 234 -20.51 43.65 9.74
CA ARG A 234 -19.64 44.10 8.64
C ARG A 234 -18.18 44.14 9.07
N GLU A 235 -17.90 44.68 10.25
CA GLU A 235 -16.55 44.72 10.80
C GLU A 235 -15.97 43.34 10.96
N THR A 236 -16.72 42.39 11.55
CA THR A 236 -16.30 40.98 11.70
C THR A 236 -16.00 40.35 10.35
N VAL A 237 -16.87 40.49 9.36
CA VAL A 237 -16.69 39.90 8.01
C VAL A 237 -15.51 40.54 7.27
N ASN A 238 -15.26 41.84 7.43
CA ASN A 238 -14.14 42.51 6.78
C ASN A 238 -12.79 42.19 7.43
N THR A 239 -12.78 41.94 8.74
CA THR A 239 -11.58 41.59 9.48
C THR A 239 -11.19 40.14 9.25
N HIS A 240 -12.17 39.26 9.17
CA HIS A 240 -11.97 37.81 9.00
C HIS A 240 -12.77 37.33 7.79
N LEU A 241 -12.12 37.26 6.63
CA LEU A 241 -12.75 36.87 5.36
C LEU A 241 -12.80 35.35 5.24
N HIS A 242 -13.98 34.77 5.48
CA HIS A 242 -14.26 33.37 5.26
C HIS A 242 -15.39 33.17 4.23
N THR A 243 -15.41 32.02 3.60
CA THR A 243 -16.47 31.67 2.63
C THR A 243 -17.81 31.43 3.31
N ILE A 244 -17.80 30.94 4.56
CA ILE A 244 -18.97 30.52 5.35
C ILE A 244 -18.77 30.99 6.79
N TYR A 245 -19.85 31.50 7.37
CA TYR A 245 -19.89 31.88 8.78
C TYR A 245 -21.02 31.13 9.48
N PRO A 246 -20.78 30.42 10.58
CA PRO A 246 -21.81 29.99 11.50
C PRO A 246 -22.56 31.20 12.09
N VAL A 247 -23.85 31.04 12.29
CA VAL A 247 -24.70 32.09 12.84
C VAL A 247 -25.37 31.56 14.10
N ALA A 248 -25.11 32.22 15.23
CA ALA A 248 -25.64 31.76 16.51
C ALA A 248 -26.28 32.94 17.31
N GLU A 249 -27.02 32.63 18.36
CA GLU A 249 -27.63 33.58 19.23
C GLU A 249 -26.92 33.61 20.58
N THR A 250 -26.12 34.65 20.84
CA THR A 250 -25.43 34.89 22.11
C THR A 250 -24.25 33.97 22.40
N LYS A 251 -24.37 32.69 22.10
CA LYS A 251 -23.33 31.65 22.28
C LYS A 251 -23.32 30.73 21.06
N LEU A 252 -22.17 30.19 20.73
CA LEU A 252 -21.98 29.30 19.58
C LEU A 252 -22.91 28.08 19.63
N ASP A 253 -23.14 27.52 20.81
CA ASP A 253 -24.00 26.34 20.99
C ASP A 253 -25.49 26.64 20.71
N ASN A 254 -25.91 27.94 20.70
CA ASN A 254 -27.25 28.35 20.29
C ASN A 254 -27.28 28.62 18.77
N MET A 255 -26.91 27.62 17.99
CA MET A 255 -26.80 27.69 16.55
C MET A 255 -28.13 27.97 15.87
N VAL A 256 -28.16 28.99 15.04
CA VAL A 256 -29.31 29.34 14.18
C VAL A 256 -29.14 28.78 12.78
N GLY A 257 -27.89 28.73 12.30
CA GLY A 257 -27.58 28.22 10.99
C GLY A 257 -26.23 28.72 10.47
N VAL A 258 -26.10 28.77 9.17
CA VAL A 258 -24.89 29.29 8.51
C VAL A 258 -25.26 30.30 7.43
N VAL A 259 -24.32 31.21 7.12
CA VAL A 259 -24.47 32.14 6.03
C VAL A 259 -23.20 32.11 5.16
N PHE A 260 -23.38 32.23 3.86
CA PHE A 260 -22.26 32.31 2.92
C PHE A 260 -21.91 33.78 2.68
N LEU A 261 -20.62 34.06 2.58
CA LEU A 261 -20.12 35.43 2.24
C LEU A 261 -20.81 36.01 1.00
N LYS A 262 -21.03 35.21 -0.03
CA LYS A 262 -21.75 35.63 -1.26
C LYS A 262 -23.18 36.08 -1.03
N ASP A 263 -23.85 35.59 0.01
CA ASP A 263 -25.22 35.96 0.35
C ASP A 263 -25.24 37.25 1.21
N LEU A 264 -24.13 37.61 1.82
CA LEU A 264 -23.90 38.86 2.55
C LEU A 264 -23.47 40.00 1.64
N PHE A 265 -22.66 39.68 0.61
CA PHE A 265 -22.03 40.68 -0.27
C PHE A 265 -23.06 41.56 -0.94
N GLY A 266 -22.90 42.90 -0.79
CA GLY A 266 -23.79 43.93 -1.34
C GLY A 266 -25.18 44.04 -0.65
N ARG A 267 -25.54 43.09 0.24
CA ARG A 267 -26.81 43.15 1.00
C ARG A 267 -26.65 43.79 2.36
N MET A 268 -25.47 43.62 3.00
CA MET A 268 -25.17 44.23 4.31
C MET A 268 -25.18 45.76 4.29
N ASP A 269 -25.10 46.37 3.12
CA ASP A 269 -25.15 47.82 2.94
C ASP A 269 -26.59 48.38 2.93
N ALA A 270 -27.60 47.50 2.78
CA ALA A 270 -28.98 47.89 2.79
C ALA A 270 -29.46 48.24 4.22
N PRO A 271 -30.17 49.36 4.40
CA PRO A 271 -30.63 49.79 5.74
C PRO A 271 -31.61 48.81 6.38
N ASP A 272 -32.27 47.98 5.59
CA ASP A 272 -33.24 46.98 6.00
C ASP A 272 -32.65 45.53 6.02
N PHE A 273 -31.32 45.41 5.98
CA PHE A 273 -30.66 44.10 6.01
C PHE A 273 -30.99 43.35 7.30
N ASN A 274 -31.45 42.10 7.13
CA ASN A 274 -31.72 41.20 8.24
C ASN A 274 -30.95 39.89 8.03
N LEU A 275 -29.98 39.64 8.90
CA LEU A 275 -29.14 38.44 8.85
C LEU A 275 -29.99 37.16 8.84
N LYS A 276 -31.08 37.09 9.63
CA LYS A 276 -31.97 35.92 9.69
C LYS A 276 -32.59 35.55 8.34
N ALA A 277 -32.79 36.51 7.45
CA ALA A 277 -33.40 36.27 6.14
C ALA A 277 -32.49 35.53 5.15
N VAL A 278 -31.18 35.52 5.40
CA VAL A 278 -30.16 34.89 4.54
C VAL A 278 -29.52 33.64 5.18
N VAL A 279 -29.85 33.34 6.45
CA VAL A 279 -29.37 32.16 7.15
C VAL A 279 -29.94 30.89 6.53
N ARG A 280 -29.11 29.90 6.34
CA ARG A 280 -29.47 28.55 5.88
C ARG A 280 -29.48 27.57 7.04
N PRO A 281 -30.30 26.51 6.99
CA PRO A 281 -30.33 25.53 8.05
C PRO A 281 -28.98 24.86 8.25
N PRO A 282 -28.59 24.58 9.50
CA PRO A 282 -27.32 23.95 9.80
C PRO A 282 -27.34 22.46 9.41
N GLN A 283 -26.16 21.93 9.03
CA GLN A 283 -25.95 20.51 8.83
C GLN A 283 -24.96 20.04 9.89
N TYR A 284 -25.34 18.98 10.62
CA TYR A 284 -24.54 18.48 11.74
C TYR A 284 -23.92 17.14 11.41
N PHE A 285 -22.68 16.95 11.86
CA PHE A 285 -21.91 15.73 11.74
C PHE A 285 -21.28 15.41 13.10
N PRO A 286 -21.36 14.14 13.55
CA PRO A 286 -20.65 13.72 14.77
C PRO A 286 -19.12 13.87 14.60
N GLN A 287 -18.42 14.29 15.65
CA GLN A 287 -16.98 14.46 15.67
C GLN A 287 -16.23 13.16 15.32
N ASN A 288 -16.72 12.02 15.79
CA ASN A 288 -16.14 10.69 15.57
C ASN A 288 -16.56 10.05 14.23
N GLN A 289 -17.23 10.79 13.34
CA GLN A 289 -17.59 10.29 12.02
C GLN A 289 -16.35 10.25 11.13
N SER A 290 -16.16 9.11 10.40
CA SER A 290 -15.04 8.99 9.47
C SER A 290 -15.13 10.05 8.34
N VAL A 291 -13.99 10.59 7.95
CA VAL A 291 -13.89 11.64 6.93
C VAL A 291 -14.49 11.20 5.60
N TYR A 292 -14.28 9.95 5.18
CA TYR A 292 -14.86 9.44 3.94
C TYR A 292 -16.39 9.40 3.97
N ASN A 293 -16.98 8.99 5.09
CA ASN A 293 -18.44 8.99 5.23
C ASN A 293 -19.01 10.41 5.19
N ALA A 294 -18.34 11.36 5.82
CA ALA A 294 -18.74 12.77 5.77
C ALA A 294 -18.60 13.35 4.35
N MET A 295 -17.49 13.06 3.66
CA MET A 295 -17.28 13.47 2.28
C MET A 295 -18.40 12.95 1.35
N GLU A 296 -18.79 11.69 1.52
CA GLU A 296 -19.87 11.11 0.72
C GLU A 296 -21.22 11.78 0.99
N GLN A 297 -21.54 12.07 2.26
CA GLN A 297 -22.75 12.79 2.64
C GLN A 297 -22.76 14.23 2.12
N LEU A 298 -21.63 14.96 2.22
CA LEU A 298 -21.49 16.30 1.65
C LEU A 298 -21.72 16.29 0.14
N LYS A 299 -21.14 15.32 -0.56
CA LYS A 299 -21.29 15.14 -2.00
C LYS A 299 -22.73 14.82 -2.41
N GLN A 300 -23.38 13.88 -1.73
CA GLN A 300 -24.78 13.49 -2.02
C GLN A 300 -25.76 14.61 -1.70
N GLY A 301 -25.54 15.34 -0.60
CA GLY A 301 -26.35 16.45 -0.19
C GLY A 301 -26.12 17.75 -0.98
N HIS A 302 -25.12 17.79 -1.87
CA HIS A 302 -24.63 19.02 -2.52
C HIS A 302 -24.29 20.14 -1.53
N ILE A 303 -23.82 19.76 -0.35
CA ILE A 303 -23.47 20.63 0.77
C ILE A 303 -21.96 20.77 0.81
N LYS A 304 -21.47 21.97 1.16
CA LYS A 304 -20.01 22.26 1.16
C LYS A 304 -19.41 22.38 2.56
N TYR A 305 -20.22 22.19 3.60
CA TYR A 305 -19.84 22.36 4.99
C TYR A 305 -20.62 21.44 5.92
N GLY A 306 -20.10 21.22 7.10
CA GLY A 306 -20.77 20.54 8.19
C GLY A 306 -20.36 21.12 9.54
N LEU A 307 -21.29 21.39 10.42
CA LEU A 307 -21.00 21.73 11.81
C LEU A 307 -20.71 20.43 12.55
N VAL A 308 -19.58 20.36 13.21
CA VAL A 308 -19.14 19.18 13.94
C VAL A 308 -19.59 19.29 15.39
N THR A 309 -20.20 18.22 15.92
CA THR A 309 -20.76 18.20 17.28
C THR A 309 -20.21 17.03 18.09
N ASP A 310 -20.16 17.24 19.41
CA ASP A 310 -19.92 16.19 20.39
C ASP A 310 -21.17 15.32 20.61
N GLU A 311 -21.10 14.36 21.55
CA GLU A 311 -22.18 13.45 21.92
C GLU A 311 -23.35 14.16 22.63
N PHE A 312 -23.13 15.37 23.12
CA PHE A 312 -24.11 16.20 23.81
C PHE A 312 -24.77 17.24 22.90
N GLY A 313 -24.30 17.33 21.66
CA GLY A 313 -24.79 18.29 20.67
C GLY A 313 -24.13 19.68 20.79
N SER A 314 -23.05 19.82 21.55
CA SER A 314 -22.23 21.05 21.59
C SER A 314 -21.47 21.19 20.28
N ILE A 315 -21.29 22.41 19.78
CA ILE A 315 -20.53 22.68 18.56
C ILE A 315 -19.01 22.59 18.91
N GLU A 316 -18.33 21.66 18.27
CA GLU A 316 -16.87 21.49 18.41
C GLU A 316 -16.09 22.16 17.29
N GLY A 317 -16.71 22.34 16.11
CA GLY A 317 -16.07 22.99 14.98
C GLY A 317 -16.90 23.03 13.72
N ILE A 318 -16.24 23.35 12.62
CA ILE A 318 -16.79 23.26 11.26
C ILE A 318 -15.83 22.47 10.37
N VAL A 319 -16.37 21.67 9.48
CA VAL A 319 -15.62 21.01 8.41
C VAL A 319 -16.18 21.44 7.07
N THR A 320 -15.30 21.71 6.12
CA THR A 320 -15.66 22.04 4.74
C THR A 320 -15.07 21.01 3.78
N LEU A 321 -15.56 21.03 2.54
CA LEU A 321 -14.95 20.22 1.49
C LEU A 321 -13.47 20.58 1.24
N GLN A 322 -13.10 21.85 1.52
CA GLN A 322 -11.72 22.33 1.40
C GLN A 322 -10.81 21.68 2.43
N ASP A 323 -11.26 21.52 3.69
CA ASP A 323 -10.51 20.84 4.74
C ASP A 323 -10.26 19.37 4.38
N ILE A 324 -11.26 18.68 3.81
CA ILE A 324 -11.10 17.32 3.32
C ILE A 324 -10.09 17.25 2.16
N LEU A 325 -10.14 18.19 1.22
CA LEU A 325 -9.18 18.26 0.11
C LEU A 325 -7.78 18.59 0.61
N LYS A 326 -7.64 19.50 1.59
CA LYS A 326 -6.37 19.81 2.23
C LYS A 326 -5.77 18.57 2.90
N ALA A 327 -6.57 17.77 3.59
CA ALA A 327 -6.14 16.51 4.20
C ALA A 327 -5.72 15.44 3.18
N LEU A 328 -6.27 15.45 1.95
CA LEU A 328 -5.91 14.54 0.87
C LEU A 328 -4.64 14.93 0.10
N ILE A 329 -4.49 16.23 -0.21
CA ILE A 329 -3.44 16.71 -1.11
C ILE A 329 -2.23 17.25 -0.31
N GLY A 330 -2.43 17.59 0.96
CA GLY A 330 -1.48 18.30 1.80
C GLY A 330 -1.79 19.78 1.88
N ASP A 331 -1.00 20.49 2.66
CA ASP A 331 -1.17 21.93 2.84
C ASP A 331 -1.08 22.68 1.51
N LEU A 332 -2.17 23.38 1.20
CA LEU A 332 -2.20 24.39 0.15
C LEU A 332 -2.02 25.74 0.87
N PRO A 333 -0.86 26.35 0.79
CA PRO A 333 -0.64 27.64 1.47
C PRO A 333 -1.62 28.67 0.95
N GLU A 334 -2.53 29.11 1.80
CA GLU A 334 -3.38 30.26 1.50
C GLU A 334 -2.57 31.55 1.66
N LEU A 335 -2.85 32.56 0.80
CA LEU A 335 -2.16 33.84 0.85
C LEU A 335 -2.46 34.52 2.20
N GLY A 336 -1.48 34.50 3.12
CA GLY A 336 -1.57 35.15 4.42
C GLY A 336 -1.74 34.24 5.64
N GLU A 337 -1.83 32.94 5.47
CA GLU A 337 -1.76 31.99 6.59
C GLU A 337 -0.31 31.69 6.94
N GLU A 338 0.02 31.72 8.22
CA GLU A 338 1.29 31.21 8.73
C GLU A 338 1.23 29.68 8.77
N PRO A 339 2.29 28.98 8.31
CA PRO A 339 2.32 27.53 8.38
C PRO A 339 2.32 27.06 9.84
N ASP A 340 1.59 25.97 10.12
CA ASP A 340 1.48 25.39 11.45
C ASP A 340 2.83 24.94 12.03
N ILE A 341 3.80 24.60 11.17
CA ILE A 341 5.15 24.16 11.53
C ILE A 341 6.18 25.04 10.82
N VAL A 342 6.98 25.76 11.57
CA VAL A 342 8.02 26.65 11.05
C VAL A 342 9.37 26.18 11.55
N GLN A 343 10.28 25.80 10.65
CA GLN A 343 11.66 25.50 11.00
C GLN A 343 12.44 26.79 11.27
N ARG A 344 13.15 26.82 12.40
CA ARG A 344 14.00 27.95 12.80
C ARG A 344 15.46 27.73 12.36
N GLU A 345 16.23 28.81 12.31
CA GLU A 345 17.65 28.79 11.93
C GLU A 345 18.51 27.91 12.86
N ASP A 346 18.11 27.72 14.11
CA ASP A 346 18.81 26.91 15.11
C ASP A 346 18.48 25.39 15.01
N GLY A 347 17.70 25.00 14.00
CA GLY A 347 17.30 23.60 13.78
C GLY A 347 16.13 23.14 14.67
N THR A 348 15.55 24.03 15.47
CA THR A 348 14.31 23.75 16.18
C THR A 348 13.09 24.10 15.33
N TYR A 349 11.91 23.66 15.74
CA TYR A 349 10.65 23.91 15.05
C TYR A 349 9.69 24.65 15.99
N LEU A 350 9.09 25.72 15.49
CA LEU A 350 7.97 26.39 16.16
C LEU A 350 6.68 25.81 15.58
N VAL A 351 5.87 25.22 16.43
CA VAL A 351 4.67 24.48 16.03
C VAL A 351 3.45 25.09 16.72
N ASP A 352 2.37 25.28 15.95
CA ASP A 352 1.09 25.68 16.51
C ASP A 352 0.53 24.58 17.40
N GLY A 353 0.07 24.92 18.58
CA GLY A 353 -0.51 23.96 19.51
C GLY A 353 -1.78 23.28 18.97
N GLN A 354 -2.47 23.92 18.02
CA GLN A 354 -3.65 23.36 17.36
C GLN A 354 -3.32 22.60 16.08
N CYS A 355 -2.04 22.57 15.68
CA CYS A 355 -1.59 21.70 14.59
C CYS A 355 -2.17 20.30 14.77
N SER A 356 -2.74 19.74 13.71
CA SER A 356 -3.24 18.36 13.73
C SER A 356 -2.11 17.42 14.18
N PHE A 357 -2.38 16.56 15.14
CA PHE A 357 -1.38 15.61 15.62
C PHE A 357 -0.91 14.67 14.50
N TYR A 358 -1.80 14.31 13.58
CA TYR A 358 -1.44 13.55 12.39
C TYR A 358 -0.46 14.35 11.50
N ASP A 359 -0.78 15.60 11.18
CA ASP A 359 0.05 16.42 10.30
C ASP A 359 1.40 16.75 10.94
N PHE A 360 1.44 16.89 12.29
CA PHE A 360 2.69 16.96 13.05
C PHE A 360 3.55 15.70 12.86
N LEU A 361 2.98 14.51 13.01
CA LEU A 361 3.70 13.26 12.82
C LEU A 361 4.15 13.08 11.36
N ALA A 362 3.30 13.43 10.39
CA ALA A 362 3.60 13.34 8.98
C ALA A 362 4.77 14.27 8.57
N TYR A 363 4.84 15.46 9.15
CA TYR A 363 5.95 16.37 8.89
C TYR A 363 7.33 15.79 9.27
N PHE A 364 7.35 14.85 10.22
CA PHE A 364 8.57 14.20 10.73
C PHE A 364 8.71 12.73 10.30
N ASP A 365 7.93 12.24 9.34
CA ASP A 365 7.92 10.86 8.84
C ASP A 365 7.65 9.82 9.95
N MET A 366 6.77 10.14 10.90
CA MET A 366 6.44 9.31 12.08
C MET A 366 4.95 8.95 12.18
N GLU A 367 4.22 8.90 11.09
CA GLU A 367 2.77 8.63 11.03
C GLU A 367 2.39 7.28 11.63
N CYS A 368 3.33 6.33 11.64
CA CYS A 368 3.11 5.02 12.27
C CYS A 368 2.74 5.11 13.76
N LEU A 369 3.09 6.21 14.43
CA LEU A 369 2.72 6.46 15.83
C LEU A 369 1.26 6.87 15.99
N TYR A 370 0.61 7.38 14.96
CA TYR A 370 -0.79 7.82 15.02
C TYR A 370 -1.73 6.68 15.38
N ALA A 371 -1.53 5.50 14.83
CA ALA A 371 -2.36 4.32 15.10
C ALA A 371 -2.39 3.89 16.60
N HIS A 372 -1.41 4.34 17.39
CA HIS A 372 -1.29 4.01 18.81
C HIS A 372 -1.72 5.16 19.73
N HIS A 373 -1.90 6.37 19.17
CA HIS A 373 -2.11 7.60 19.93
C HIS A 373 -3.15 8.48 19.23
N TYR A 374 -4.43 8.30 19.58
CA TYR A 374 -5.55 9.06 18.99
C TYR A 374 -5.73 10.41 19.67
N TYR A 375 -5.01 11.43 19.19
CA TYR A 375 -5.20 12.81 19.57
C TYR A 375 -5.51 13.65 18.32
N ASN A 376 -6.38 14.65 18.46
CA ASN A 376 -6.75 15.51 17.35
C ASN A 376 -5.69 16.59 17.09
N THR A 377 -5.06 17.11 18.17
CA THR A 377 -4.08 18.18 18.10
C THR A 377 -2.81 17.84 18.86
N LEU A 378 -1.71 18.56 18.57
CA LEU A 378 -0.47 18.46 19.34
C LEU A 378 -0.71 18.85 20.81
N SER A 379 -1.48 19.91 21.08
CA SER A 379 -1.87 20.30 22.44
C SER A 379 -2.58 19.17 23.19
N GLY A 380 -3.44 18.43 22.52
CA GLY A 380 -4.14 17.28 23.10
C GLY A 380 -3.18 16.20 23.60
N LEU A 381 -2.15 15.88 22.81
CA LEU A 381 -1.06 14.98 23.23
C LEU A 381 -0.33 15.53 24.45
N LEU A 382 0.11 16.79 24.39
CA LEU A 382 0.93 17.40 25.46
C LEU A 382 0.17 17.48 26.78
N LEU A 383 -1.10 17.91 26.75
CA LEU A 383 -1.97 17.93 27.92
C LEU A 383 -2.18 16.54 28.54
N LYS A 384 -2.29 15.51 27.70
CA LYS A 384 -2.43 14.11 28.17
C LYS A 384 -1.17 13.62 28.88
N ILE A 385 0.01 13.99 28.36
CA ILE A 385 1.30 13.58 28.95
C ILE A 385 1.54 14.33 30.25
N LEU A 386 1.23 15.63 30.31
CA LEU A 386 1.45 16.47 31.47
C LEU A 386 0.41 16.24 32.60
N GLU A 387 -0.81 15.82 32.24
CA GLU A 387 -1.97 15.65 33.12
C GLU A 387 -2.38 16.93 33.87
N HIS A 388 -1.90 18.09 33.44
CA HIS A 388 -2.27 19.42 33.93
C HIS A 388 -2.13 20.48 32.85
N ILE A 389 -2.69 21.68 33.07
CA ILE A 389 -2.51 22.83 32.17
C ILE A 389 -1.08 23.37 32.39
N PRO A 390 -0.22 23.36 31.37
CA PRO A 390 1.17 23.76 31.52
C PRO A 390 1.34 25.26 31.68
N GLN A 391 2.56 25.66 32.07
CA GLN A 391 2.99 27.04 32.06
C GLN A 391 4.02 27.29 30.96
N THR A 392 4.12 28.54 30.48
CA THR A 392 5.16 28.96 29.54
C THR A 392 6.55 28.60 30.08
N GLY A 393 7.39 27.97 29.27
CA GLY A 393 8.72 27.50 29.62
C GLY A 393 8.76 26.07 30.17
N GLU A 394 7.61 25.41 30.33
CA GLU A 394 7.55 24.02 30.75
C GLU A 394 8.03 23.09 29.63
N LYS A 395 8.82 22.05 30.03
CA LYS A 395 9.45 21.11 29.09
C LYS A 395 9.01 19.70 29.33
N LEU A 396 8.82 18.96 28.25
CA LEU A 396 8.53 17.54 28.30
C LEU A 396 9.20 16.81 27.11
N THR A 397 9.30 15.50 27.25
CA THR A 397 9.88 14.65 26.21
C THR A 397 8.90 13.53 25.87
N TRP A 398 8.73 13.26 24.59
CA TRP A 398 7.92 12.14 24.10
C TRP A 398 8.61 11.53 22.88
N TYR A 399 8.92 10.25 22.94
CA TYR A 399 9.79 9.58 21.97
C TYR A 399 11.08 10.38 21.70
N ASN A 400 11.36 10.71 20.44
CA ASN A 400 12.53 11.49 20.03
C ASN A 400 12.30 13.00 20.08
N PHE A 401 11.12 13.46 20.51
CA PHE A 401 10.78 14.87 20.57
C PHE A 401 10.98 15.44 21.95
N GLN A 402 11.58 16.59 22.02
CA GLN A 402 11.62 17.44 23.20
C GLN A 402 10.77 18.68 22.91
N PHE A 403 9.75 18.90 23.74
CA PHE A 403 8.83 20.02 23.63
C PHE A 403 9.13 21.05 24.72
N GLU A 404 8.96 22.32 24.38
CA GLU A 404 8.95 23.44 25.30
C GLU A 404 7.74 24.32 25.00
N ILE A 405 6.88 24.58 25.98
CA ILE A 405 5.73 25.46 25.82
C ILE A 405 6.22 26.89 25.72
N VAL A 406 6.02 27.54 24.57
CA VAL A 406 6.52 28.89 24.32
C VAL A 406 5.46 29.92 24.64
N ASP A 407 4.21 29.68 24.27
CA ASP A 407 3.11 30.60 24.50
C ASP A 407 1.82 29.89 24.88
N MET A 408 1.00 30.59 25.67
CA MET A 408 -0.28 30.11 26.20
C MET A 408 -1.34 31.18 26.01
N ASP A 409 -2.47 30.82 25.41
CA ASP A 409 -3.67 31.65 25.37
C ASP A 409 -4.67 31.15 26.43
N GLY A 410 -4.58 31.77 27.64
CA GLY A 410 -5.34 31.32 28.79
C GLY A 410 -4.96 29.91 29.25
N ALA A 411 -5.83 28.94 29.05
CA ALA A 411 -5.59 27.52 29.36
C ALA A 411 -5.16 26.72 28.12
N ARG A 412 -5.10 27.34 26.94
CA ARG A 412 -4.75 26.71 25.68
C ARG A 412 -3.25 26.87 25.40
N ILE A 413 -2.61 25.82 24.93
CA ILE A 413 -1.25 25.90 24.39
C ILE A 413 -1.34 26.54 22.99
N ASP A 414 -0.68 27.68 22.80
CA ASP A 414 -0.67 28.41 21.54
C ASP A 414 0.53 28.01 20.69
N LYS A 415 1.75 28.13 21.22
CA LYS A 415 2.97 27.79 20.48
C LYS A 415 3.88 26.87 21.28
N VAL A 416 4.44 25.90 20.59
CA VAL A 416 5.34 24.88 21.13
C VAL A 416 6.66 24.89 20.36
N LEU A 417 7.78 24.95 21.06
CA LEU A 417 9.10 24.75 20.49
C LEU A 417 9.41 23.25 20.51
N VAL A 418 9.73 22.70 19.37
CA VAL A 418 10.03 21.27 19.19
C VAL A 418 11.48 21.09 18.79
N ARG A 419 12.18 20.21 19.47
CA ARG A 419 13.52 19.77 19.14
C ARG A 419 13.51 18.26 18.92
N ILE A 420 14.14 17.80 17.87
CA ILE A 420 14.29 16.35 17.59
C ILE A 420 15.66 15.91 18.09
N ASN A 421 15.67 14.94 19.02
CA ASN A 421 16.87 14.23 19.39
C ASN A 421 17.14 13.16 18.35
N ARG A 422 18.00 13.42 17.36
CA ARG A 422 18.52 12.36 16.48
C ARG A 422 19.38 11.46 17.36
N GLU A 423 19.00 10.20 17.54
CA GLU A 423 19.83 9.20 18.20
C GLU A 423 21.15 9.12 17.42
N GLY A 424 22.23 9.63 18.02
CA GLY A 424 23.58 9.52 17.41
C GLY A 424 24.51 10.72 17.59
N GLU A 425 24.28 11.67 18.52
CA GLU A 425 25.32 12.60 19.01
C GLU A 425 25.57 12.42 20.50
#